data_de19600a18373b58d6061c3b1e709297
#
_entry.id   de19600a18373b58d6061c3b1e709297
#
_cell.length_a   1.000
_cell.length_b   1.000
_cell.length_c   1.000
_cell.angle_alpha   90.00
_cell.angle_beta   90.00
_cell.angle_gamma   90.00
#
_symmetry.space_group_name_H-M   'P 1'
#
loop_
_entity.id
_entity.type
_entity.pdbx_description
1 polymer ?
#
loop_
_entity_poly.entity_id
_entity_poly.type
_entity_poly.pdbx_seq_one_letter_code
_entity_poly.pdbx_strand_id
1 'polypeptide(L)'
;MEALWSRFNPSIQKVKQLIDNGELGKISYIHADFAFYGLDRDESSRVLNPDLAGGSILDIGIYPIFLAYLLLGKPKQILATSNFHKTGAEIQTSMIFKYDDAQAVLYSGLTSESEMRAEIQGGQGSIYIDPRWHETQGFTVQQGESEIRHELPTIGRGYAHEIEEVHKCLKANKLQSD
;
A
#
# COMPACT_ATOMS: atom_id res chain seq x y z
N MET A 1 -9.24 14.38 7.58
CA MET A 1 -7.97 13.68 7.30
C MET A 1 -8.32 12.30 6.79
N GLU A 2 -7.67 11.85 5.73
CA GLU A 2 -7.75 10.44 5.34
C GLU A 2 -6.93 9.60 6.31
N ALA A 3 -7.57 8.61 6.93
CA ALA A 3 -6.95 7.78 7.96
C ALA A 3 -6.18 6.60 7.32
N LEU A 4 -5.17 6.90 6.52
CA LEU A 4 -4.33 5.90 5.88
C LEU A 4 -3.13 5.54 6.78
N TRP A 5 -3.42 4.79 7.81
CA TRP A 5 -2.50 4.46 8.92
C TRP A 5 -1.20 3.78 8.50
N SER A 6 -1.19 3.02 7.39
CA SER A 6 0.02 2.41 6.82
C SER A 6 1.11 3.43 6.48
N ARG A 7 0.74 4.70 6.18
CA ARG A 7 1.69 5.79 5.96
C ARG A 7 2.65 5.99 7.14
N PHE A 8 2.15 5.79 8.35
CA PHE A 8 2.86 6.05 9.59
C PHE A 8 3.52 4.78 10.17
N ASN A 9 3.39 3.65 9.48
CA ASN A 9 4.04 2.40 9.86
C ASN A 9 5.57 2.58 9.83
N PRO A 10 6.30 2.22 10.91
CA PRO A 10 7.75 2.40 10.99
C PRO A 10 8.53 1.74 9.85
N SER A 11 8.09 0.54 9.42
CA SER A 11 8.72 -0.15 8.29
C SER A 11 8.52 0.60 6.98
N ILE A 12 7.31 1.09 6.70
CA ILE A 12 7.02 1.87 5.48
C ILE A 12 7.80 3.19 5.47
N GLN A 13 7.89 3.86 6.61
CA GLN A 13 8.72 5.07 6.76
C GLN A 13 10.20 4.77 6.50
N LYS A 14 10.71 3.64 7.02
CA LYS A 14 12.09 3.24 6.79
C LYS A 14 12.35 2.85 5.33
N VAL A 15 11.43 2.15 4.69
CA VAL A 15 11.49 1.85 3.24
C VAL A 15 11.59 3.14 2.43
N LYS A 16 10.71 4.11 2.71
CA LYS A 16 10.75 5.43 2.05
C LYS A 16 12.11 6.11 2.25
N GLN A 17 12.64 6.11 3.47
CA GLN A 17 13.95 6.69 3.76
C GLN A 17 15.07 6.04 2.95
N LEU A 18 15.11 4.70 2.86
CA LEU A 18 16.14 3.99 2.09
C LEU A 18 16.09 4.35 0.59
N ILE A 19 14.88 4.46 0.05
CA ILE A 19 14.66 4.86 -1.35
C ILE A 19 15.09 6.31 -1.57
N ASP A 20 14.71 7.23 -0.69
CA ASP A 20 15.09 8.65 -0.80
C ASP A 20 16.60 8.86 -0.68
N ASN A 21 17.28 8.03 0.11
CA ASN A 21 18.74 8.02 0.21
C ASN A 21 19.43 7.39 -1.03
N GLY A 22 18.66 6.82 -1.96
CA GLY A 22 19.20 6.20 -3.16
C GLY A 22 19.83 4.82 -2.95
N GLU A 23 19.57 4.15 -1.83
CA GLU A 23 20.22 2.88 -1.48
C GLU A 23 19.88 1.74 -2.45
N LEU A 24 18.74 1.80 -3.15
CA LEU A 24 18.38 0.83 -4.19
C LEU A 24 18.75 1.30 -5.60
N GLY A 25 19.36 2.47 -5.74
CA GLY A 25 19.51 3.13 -7.03
C GLY A 25 18.14 3.60 -7.57
N LYS A 26 18.03 3.75 -8.88
CA LYS A 26 16.77 4.16 -9.51
C LYS A 26 15.74 3.05 -9.41
N ILE A 27 14.59 3.35 -8.83
CA ILE A 27 13.48 2.41 -8.75
C ILE A 27 12.89 2.20 -10.15
N SER A 28 12.69 0.95 -10.53
CA SER A 28 12.15 0.55 -11.83
C SER A 28 10.82 -0.22 -11.74
N TYR A 29 10.56 -0.86 -10.59
CA TYR A 29 9.39 -1.70 -10.45
C TYR A 29 8.86 -1.67 -9.00
N ILE A 30 7.54 -1.62 -8.87
CA ILE A 30 6.82 -1.85 -7.62
C ILE A 30 5.71 -2.85 -7.89
N HIS A 31 5.59 -3.84 -7.02
CA HIS A 31 4.41 -4.68 -6.93
C HIS A 31 3.79 -4.55 -5.53
N ALA A 32 2.47 -4.45 -5.47
CA ALA A 32 1.74 -4.52 -4.21
C ALA A 32 0.32 -5.02 -4.44
N ASP A 33 -0.13 -5.91 -3.57
CA ASP A 33 -1.47 -6.45 -3.61
C ASP A 33 -2.15 -6.37 -2.25
N PHE A 34 -3.48 -6.31 -2.28
CA PHE A 34 -4.30 -6.46 -1.10
C PHE A 34 -5.62 -7.12 -1.51
N ALA A 35 -5.84 -8.35 -1.04
CA ALA A 35 -7.08 -9.06 -1.30
C ALA A 35 -7.49 -9.94 -0.13
N PHE A 36 -8.80 -10.02 0.07
CA PHE A 36 -9.43 -11.00 0.97
C PHE A 36 -10.74 -11.48 0.37
N TYR A 37 -11.20 -12.66 0.76
CA TYR A 37 -12.50 -13.15 0.29
C TYR A 37 -13.63 -12.42 1.04
N GLY A 38 -14.48 -11.73 0.27
CA GLY A 38 -15.55 -10.89 0.80
C GLY A 38 -16.91 -11.12 0.14
N LEU A 39 -17.03 -12.11 -0.77
CA LEU A 39 -18.28 -12.37 -1.51
C LEU A 39 -19.31 -13.17 -0.71
N ASP A 40 -18.96 -13.68 0.44
CA ASP A 40 -19.85 -14.36 1.41
C ASP A 40 -20.62 -13.38 2.30
N ARG A 41 -20.33 -12.10 2.20
CA ARG A 41 -20.99 -11.04 2.97
C ARG A 41 -22.36 -10.70 2.40
N ASP A 42 -23.23 -10.19 3.27
CA ASP A 42 -24.53 -9.66 2.86
C ASP A 42 -24.37 -8.54 1.82
N GLU A 43 -25.25 -8.50 0.81
CA GLU A 43 -25.19 -7.51 -0.28
C GLU A 43 -25.40 -6.06 0.20
N SER A 44 -26.06 -5.88 1.35
CA SER A 44 -26.21 -4.57 2.00
C SER A 44 -24.98 -4.15 2.82
N SER A 45 -24.00 -5.06 2.97
CA SER A 45 -22.77 -4.76 3.71
C SER A 45 -22.00 -3.61 3.08
N ARG A 46 -21.26 -2.87 3.89
CA ARG A 46 -20.39 -1.78 3.42
C ARG A 46 -19.48 -2.19 2.24
N VAL A 47 -19.03 -3.44 2.21
CA VAL A 47 -18.08 -3.93 1.21
C VAL A 47 -18.74 -4.14 -0.16
N LEU A 48 -20.01 -4.59 -0.20
CA LEU A 48 -20.71 -4.95 -1.43
C LEU A 48 -21.81 -3.95 -1.84
N ASN A 49 -21.99 -2.87 -1.09
CA ASN A 49 -22.99 -1.87 -1.36
C ASN A 49 -22.36 -0.58 -1.94
N PRO A 50 -22.57 -0.26 -3.24
CA PRO A 50 -22.05 0.96 -3.85
C PRO A 50 -22.52 2.26 -3.18
N ASP A 51 -23.73 2.29 -2.62
CA ASP A 51 -24.28 3.48 -1.93
C ASP A 51 -23.51 3.80 -0.63
N LEU A 52 -22.78 2.83 -0.11
CA LEU A 52 -21.87 2.97 1.03
C LEU A 52 -20.39 3.08 0.62
N ALA A 53 -20.12 3.45 -0.64
CA ALA A 53 -18.79 3.45 -1.23
C ALA A 53 -18.10 2.08 -1.16
N GLY A 54 -18.86 0.99 -1.31
CA GLY A 54 -18.35 -0.37 -1.36
C GLY A 54 -17.54 -0.64 -2.62
N GLY A 55 -16.72 -1.67 -2.52
CA GLY A 55 -15.82 -2.08 -3.59
C GLY A 55 -14.38 -2.24 -3.10
N SER A 56 -13.58 -3.02 -3.84
CA SER A 56 -12.22 -3.32 -3.42
C SER A 56 -11.28 -2.11 -3.52
N ILE A 57 -11.42 -1.26 -4.53
CA ILE A 57 -10.54 -0.11 -4.73
C ILE A 57 -10.61 0.86 -3.55
N LEU A 58 -11.82 1.25 -3.13
CA LEU A 58 -12.00 2.24 -2.07
C LEU A 58 -11.72 1.68 -0.69
N ASP A 59 -11.98 0.39 -0.46
CA ASP A 59 -11.77 -0.25 0.85
C ASP A 59 -10.31 -0.63 1.07
N ILE A 60 -9.70 -1.33 0.13
CA ILE A 60 -8.36 -1.90 0.26
C ILE A 60 -7.39 -1.53 -0.87
N GLY A 61 -7.87 -1.21 -2.06
CA GLY A 61 -7.04 -0.80 -3.19
C GLY A 61 -6.31 0.53 -2.95
N ILE A 62 -6.84 1.37 -2.06
CA ILE A 62 -6.18 2.60 -1.64
C ILE A 62 -4.78 2.35 -1.08
N TYR A 63 -4.52 1.20 -0.43
CA TYR A 63 -3.23 0.88 0.15
C TYR A 63 -2.14 0.66 -0.91
N PRO A 64 -2.27 -0.26 -1.91
CA PRO A 64 -1.26 -0.41 -2.95
C PRO A 64 -1.14 0.85 -3.83
N ILE A 65 -2.23 1.57 -4.11
CA ILE A 65 -2.21 2.86 -4.82
C ILE A 65 -1.36 3.86 -4.04
N PHE A 66 -1.58 3.98 -2.74
CA PHE A 66 -0.84 4.89 -1.88
C PHE A 66 0.64 4.52 -1.79
N LEU A 67 0.99 3.23 -1.67
CA LEU A 67 2.40 2.82 -1.63
C LEU A 67 3.14 3.26 -2.90
N ALA A 68 2.56 3.02 -4.07
CA ALA A 68 3.14 3.47 -5.33
C ALA A 68 3.27 5.00 -5.40
N TYR A 69 2.24 5.73 -4.95
CA TYR A 69 2.26 7.18 -4.90
C TYR A 69 3.28 7.73 -3.90
N LEU A 70 3.40 7.13 -2.72
CA LEU A 70 4.38 7.50 -1.69
C LEU A 70 5.81 7.39 -2.20
N LEU A 71 6.11 6.34 -2.97
CA LEU A 71 7.47 6.02 -3.39
C LEU A 71 7.86 6.64 -4.73
N LEU A 72 6.92 6.77 -5.67
CA LEU A 72 7.18 7.23 -7.04
C LEU A 72 6.41 8.51 -7.43
N GLY A 73 5.52 8.98 -6.57
CA GLY A 73 4.69 10.15 -6.86
C GLY A 73 3.56 9.85 -7.85
N LYS A 74 3.10 10.88 -8.57
CA LYS A 74 1.98 10.78 -9.50
C LYS A 74 2.37 10.05 -10.80
N PRO A 75 1.66 8.98 -11.19
CA PRO A 75 1.91 8.29 -12.45
C PRO A 75 1.53 9.16 -13.66
N LYS A 76 2.19 8.94 -14.80
CA LYS A 76 1.86 9.60 -16.07
C LYS A 76 0.66 8.96 -16.77
N GLN A 77 0.48 7.65 -16.58
CA GLN A 77 -0.62 6.90 -17.17
C GLN A 77 -1.04 5.78 -16.21
N ILE A 78 -2.33 5.50 -16.19
CA ILE A 78 -2.91 4.39 -15.45
C ILE A 78 -3.67 3.51 -16.46
N LEU A 79 -3.38 2.21 -16.44
CA LEU A 79 -4.13 1.17 -17.12
C LEU A 79 -4.81 0.34 -16.04
N ALA A 80 -6.10 0.07 -16.18
CA ALA A 80 -6.83 -0.72 -15.20
C ALA A 80 -7.92 -1.58 -15.87
N THR A 81 -8.21 -2.70 -15.22
CA THR A 81 -9.35 -3.55 -15.57
C THR A 81 -10.02 -4.02 -14.29
N SER A 82 -11.35 -4.07 -14.29
CA SER A 82 -12.14 -4.37 -13.10
C SER A 82 -13.26 -5.35 -13.41
N ASN A 83 -13.61 -6.16 -12.40
CA ASN A 83 -14.80 -6.98 -12.36
C ASN A 83 -15.78 -6.44 -11.31
N PHE A 84 -17.07 -6.60 -11.57
CA PHE A 84 -18.13 -6.05 -10.74
C PHE A 84 -19.06 -7.15 -10.21
N HIS A 85 -19.51 -6.99 -8.99
CA HIS A 85 -20.58 -7.79 -8.39
C HIS A 85 -21.94 -7.39 -8.98
N LYS A 86 -22.96 -8.25 -8.84
CA LYS A 86 -24.34 -7.95 -9.25
C LYS A 86 -24.96 -6.73 -8.59
N THR A 87 -24.45 -6.30 -7.42
CA THR A 87 -24.82 -5.05 -6.75
C THR A 87 -24.26 -3.80 -7.42
N GLY A 88 -23.32 -3.95 -8.35
CA GLY A 88 -22.56 -2.86 -8.96
C GLY A 88 -21.27 -2.49 -8.21
N ALA A 89 -21.00 -3.09 -7.05
CA ALA A 89 -19.72 -2.89 -6.36
C ALA A 89 -18.56 -3.48 -7.18
N GLU A 90 -17.47 -2.74 -7.29
CA GLU A 90 -16.23 -3.24 -7.90
C GLU A 90 -15.59 -4.25 -6.93
N ILE A 91 -15.34 -5.47 -7.38
CA ILE A 91 -14.87 -6.57 -6.53
C ILE A 91 -13.46 -7.05 -6.83
N GLN A 92 -12.88 -6.59 -7.91
CA GLN A 92 -11.53 -6.98 -8.31
C GLN A 92 -10.99 -5.97 -9.30
N THR A 93 -9.80 -5.43 -9.04
CA THR A 93 -9.12 -4.52 -9.97
C THR A 93 -7.62 -4.80 -10.03
N SER A 94 -7.13 -4.94 -11.27
CA SER A 94 -5.71 -4.92 -11.59
C SER A 94 -5.34 -3.59 -12.21
N MET A 95 -4.22 -3.01 -11.78
CA MET A 95 -3.77 -1.69 -12.22
C MET A 95 -2.30 -1.71 -12.59
N ILE A 96 -1.94 -0.99 -13.65
CA ILE A 96 -0.55 -0.69 -14.00
C ILE A 96 -0.39 0.82 -13.98
N PHE A 97 0.42 1.33 -13.08
CA PHE A 97 0.83 2.72 -13.04
C PHE A 97 2.13 2.88 -13.81
N LYS A 98 2.12 3.75 -14.82
CA LYS A 98 3.28 4.00 -15.66
C LYS A 98 3.92 5.35 -15.31
N TYR A 99 5.22 5.31 -15.06
CA TYR A 99 6.10 6.45 -14.83
C TYR A 99 7.11 6.57 -15.99
N ASP A 100 8.02 7.53 -15.99
CA ASP A 100 9.05 7.68 -17.05
C ASP A 100 9.93 6.44 -17.16
N ASP A 101 10.42 5.96 -16.01
CA ASP A 101 11.42 4.89 -15.94
C ASP A 101 11.00 3.75 -15.01
N ALA A 102 9.75 3.76 -14.54
CA ALA A 102 9.23 2.76 -13.62
C ALA A 102 7.81 2.34 -13.96
N GLN A 103 7.42 1.17 -13.46
CA GLN A 103 6.03 0.70 -13.44
C GLN A 103 5.67 0.20 -12.04
N ALA A 104 4.41 0.44 -11.63
CA ALA A 104 3.84 -0.24 -10.49
C ALA A 104 2.70 -1.14 -10.95
N VAL A 105 2.74 -2.41 -10.54
CA VAL A 105 1.68 -3.41 -10.77
C VAL A 105 0.94 -3.61 -9.47
N LEU A 106 -0.31 -3.19 -9.44
CA LEU A 106 -1.11 -3.11 -8.24
C LEU A 106 -2.39 -3.94 -8.38
N TYR A 107 -2.81 -4.56 -7.31
CA TYR A 107 -4.01 -5.36 -7.29
C TYR A 107 -4.82 -5.15 -6.01
N SER A 108 -6.14 -5.15 -6.17
CA SER A 108 -7.08 -5.25 -5.06
C SER A 108 -8.22 -6.21 -5.42
N GLY A 109 -8.71 -6.97 -4.44
CA GLY A 109 -9.77 -7.92 -4.72
C GLY A 109 -10.52 -8.42 -3.50
N LEU A 110 -11.81 -8.74 -3.73
CA LEU A 110 -12.73 -9.36 -2.77
C LEU A 110 -13.11 -10.78 -3.21
N THR A 111 -12.50 -11.29 -4.28
CA THR A 111 -12.85 -12.59 -4.90
C THR A 111 -11.99 -13.74 -4.41
N SER A 112 -10.87 -13.46 -3.79
CA SER A 112 -9.91 -14.45 -3.27
C SER A 112 -9.04 -13.82 -2.20
N GLU A 113 -8.37 -14.66 -1.42
CA GLU A 113 -7.33 -14.21 -0.51
C GLU A 113 -5.99 -14.07 -1.25
N SER A 114 -5.14 -13.16 -0.78
CA SER A 114 -3.74 -13.04 -1.17
C SER A 114 -2.84 -13.04 0.05
N GLU A 115 -1.54 -13.20 -0.16
CA GLU A 115 -0.57 -13.06 0.92
C GLU A 115 -0.33 -11.59 1.32
N MET A 116 -0.90 -10.65 0.57
CA MET A 116 -0.73 -9.21 0.76
C MET A 116 0.75 -8.84 0.78
N ARG A 117 1.43 -9.10 -0.32
CA ARG A 117 2.86 -8.82 -0.50
C ARG A 117 3.09 -7.44 -1.10
N ALA A 118 4.25 -6.86 -0.80
CA ALA A 118 4.77 -5.71 -1.52
C ALA A 118 6.27 -5.87 -1.73
N GLU A 119 6.72 -5.51 -2.94
CA GLU A 119 8.12 -5.51 -3.33
C GLU A 119 8.48 -4.26 -4.11
N ILE A 120 9.69 -3.77 -3.92
CA ILE A 120 10.23 -2.60 -4.61
C ILE A 120 11.60 -3.00 -5.20
N GLN A 121 11.80 -2.77 -6.48
CA GLN A 121 13.01 -3.14 -7.19
C GLN A 121 13.67 -1.92 -7.82
N GLY A 122 14.95 -1.77 -7.55
CA GLY A 122 15.81 -0.75 -8.12
C GLY A 122 17.04 -1.34 -8.83
N GLY A 123 17.81 -0.50 -9.48
CA GLY A 123 18.99 -0.93 -10.23
C GLY A 123 20.14 -1.45 -9.36
N GLN A 124 20.11 -1.23 -8.03
CA GLN A 124 21.17 -1.62 -7.10
C GLN A 124 20.66 -2.52 -5.94
N GLY A 125 19.38 -2.85 -5.92
CA GLY A 125 18.81 -3.72 -4.90
C GLY A 125 17.30 -3.76 -4.92
N SER A 126 16.75 -4.59 -4.05
CA SER A 126 15.31 -4.82 -3.90
C SER A 126 14.91 -4.78 -2.44
N ILE A 127 13.68 -4.39 -2.18
CA ILE A 127 13.04 -4.50 -0.86
C ILE A 127 11.85 -5.43 -0.98
N TYR A 128 11.78 -6.38 -0.06
CA TYR A 128 10.65 -7.29 0.12
C TYR A 128 10.01 -7.00 1.47
N ILE A 129 8.81 -6.43 1.45
CA ILE A 129 8.04 -6.14 2.66
C ILE A 129 7.31 -7.40 3.08
N ASP A 130 7.30 -7.70 4.37
CA ASP A 130 6.66 -8.92 4.88
C ASP A 130 5.17 -8.99 4.50
N PRO A 131 4.62 -10.20 4.34
CA PRO A 131 3.20 -10.41 4.11
C PRO A 131 2.31 -9.64 5.08
N ARG A 132 1.13 -9.23 4.61
CA ARG A 132 0.28 -8.21 5.22
C ARG A 132 1.02 -6.87 5.33
N TRP A 133 1.68 -6.50 4.24
CA TRP A 133 2.59 -5.35 4.15
C TRP A 133 2.01 -4.02 4.68
N HIS A 134 0.70 -3.84 4.61
CA HIS A 134 0.01 -2.64 5.10
C HIS A 134 0.05 -2.49 6.63
N GLU A 135 0.31 -3.58 7.36
CA GLU A 135 0.50 -3.62 8.83
C GLU A 135 1.82 -4.31 9.22
N THR A 136 2.79 -4.32 8.31
CA THR A 136 4.06 -5.04 8.46
C THR A 136 4.85 -4.63 9.70
N GLN A 137 5.68 -5.55 10.20
CA GLN A 137 6.62 -5.34 11.29
C GLN A 137 8.08 -5.44 10.84
N GLY A 138 8.30 -5.54 9.53
CA GLY A 138 9.64 -5.63 8.98
C GLY A 138 9.67 -5.82 7.48
N PHE A 139 10.89 -5.81 6.95
CA PHE A 139 11.18 -6.03 5.54
C PHE A 139 12.63 -6.49 5.38
N THR A 140 12.95 -7.02 4.21
CA THR A 140 14.29 -7.43 3.84
C THR A 140 14.79 -6.58 2.67
N VAL A 141 16.02 -6.09 2.76
CA VAL A 141 16.77 -5.46 1.67
C VAL A 141 17.72 -6.48 1.08
N GLN A 142 17.70 -6.66 -0.23
CA GLN A 142 18.63 -7.52 -0.97
C GLN A 142 19.46 -6.68 -1.94
N GLN A 143 20.80 -6.79 -1.85
CA GLN A 143 21.76 -6.13 -2.72
C GLN A 143 22.83 -7.13 -3.14
N GLY A 144 22.73 -7.63 -4.37
CA GLY A 144 23.57 -8.75 -4.83
C GLY A 144 23.35 -10.00 -3.97
N GLU A 145 24.40 -10.52 -3.36
CA GLU A 145 24.34 -11.66 -2.43
C GLU A 145 24.07 -11.25 -0.98
N SER A 146 24.07 -9.96 -0.68
CA SER A 146 23.81 -9.43 0.67
C SER A 146 22.32 -9.32 0.94
N GLU A 147 21.92 -9.81 2.09
CA GLU A 147 20.56 -9.70 2.60
C GLU A 147 20.58 -9.04 3.99
N ILE A 148 19.83 -7.97 4.16
CA ILE A 148 19.75 -7.23 5.42
C ILE A 148 18.29 -7.22 5.88
N ARG A 149 18.06 -7.83 7.03
CA ARG A 149 16.75 -7.85 7.69
C ARG A 149 16.56 -6.59 8.54
N HIS A 150 15.40 -5.93 8.38
CA HIS A 150 14.94 -4.84 9.22
C HIS A 150 13.71 -5.29 9.99
N GLU A 151 13.78 -5.27 11.32
CA GLU A 151 12.66 -5.53 12.21
C GLU A 151 12.27 -4.22 12.90
N LEU A 152 11.04 -3.79 12.65
CA LEU A 152 10.49 -2.50 13.11
C LEU A 152 9.07 -2.74 13.63
N PRO A 153 8.94 -3.31 14.84
CA PRO A 153 7.64 -3.67 15.39
C PRO A 153 6.73 -2.45 15.55
N THR A 154 5.46 -2.63 15.26
CA THR A 154 4.44 -1.63 15.48
C THR A 154 3.88 -1.68 16.91
N ILE A 155 3.29 -0.59 17.37
CA ILE A 155 2.50 -0.57 18.60
C ILE A 155 1.10 -1.09 18.27
N GLY A 156 0.75 -2.25 18.82
CA GLY A 156 -0.50 -2.95 18.51
C GLY A 156 -0.60 -3.27 17.01
N ARG A 157 -1.72 -2.90 16.38
CA ARG A 157 -1.93 -3.08 14.93
C ARG A 157 -1.37 -1.94 14.07
N GLY A 158 -0.74 -0.92 14.66
CA GLY A 158 -0.11 0.19 13.95
C GLY A 158 -0.90 1.51 13.95
N TYR A 159 -2.16 1.53 14.38
CA TYR A 159 -2.95 2.77 14.45
C TYR A 159 -2.37 3.82 15.41
N ALA A 160 -1.60 3.38 16.41
CA ALA A 160 -0.98 4.27 17.38
C ALA A 160 -0.08 5.32 16.72
N HIS A 161 0.64 4.94 15.66
CA HIS A 161 1.56 5.85 14.95
C HIS A 161 0.82 6.99 14.23
N GLU A 162 -0.35 6.71 13.66
CA GLU A 162 -1.21 7.74 13.07
C GLU A 162 -1.77 8.68 14.14
N ILE A 163 -2.22 8.14 15.27
CA ILE A 163 -2.73 8.93 16.39
C ILE A 163 -1.63 9.84 16.94
N GLU A 164 -0.39 9.35 17.07
CA GLU A 164 0.75 10.17 17.48
C GLU A 164 1.00 11.33 16.51
N GLU A 165 0.90 11.08 15.21
CA GLU A 165 1.05 12.13 14.19
C GLU A 165 -0.06 13.18 14.29
N VAL A 166 -1.31 12.77 14.47
CA VAL A 166 -2.43 13.70 14.73
C VAL A 166 -2.14 14.58 15.94
N HIS A 167 -1.67 13.98 17.05
CA HIS A 167 -1.31 14.74 18.25
C HIS A 167 -0.17 15.73 17.99
N LYS A 168 0.84 15.37 17.20
CA LYS A 168 1.93 16.29 16.81
C LYS A 168 1.39 17.47 16.01
N CYS A 169 0.56 17.19 15.00
CA CYS A 169 -0.07 18.23 14.18
C CYS A 169 -0.91 19.19 15.01
N LEU A 170 -1.76 18.67 15.92
CA LEU A 170 -2.59 19.48 16.79
C LEU A 170 -1.75 20.38 17.71
N LYS A 171 -0.68 19.84 18.34
CA LYS A 171 0.23 20.62 19.18
C LYS A 171 0.98 21.71 18.41
N ALA A 172 1.25 21.47 17.13
CA ALA A 172 1.92 22.43 16.25
C ALA A 172 0.97 23.38 15.52
N ASN A 173 -0.36 23.32 15.77
CA ASN A 173 -1.41 24.03 15.05
C ASN A 173 -1.35 23.80 13.53
N LYS A 174 -0.92 22.62 13.10
CA LYS A 174 -0.93 22.21 11.69
C LYS A 174 -2.29 21.56 11.35
N LEU A 175 -2.87 21.93 10.20
CA LEU A 175 -4.13 21.34 9.72
C LEU A 175 -3.93 20.03 8.97
N GLN A 176 -2.69 19.70 8.61
CA GLN A 176 -2.33 18.49 7.88
C GLN A 176 -0.94 18.02 8.29
N SER A 177 -0.69 16.72 8.13
CA SER A 177 0.63 16.11 8.24
C SER A 177 1.48 16.44 7.00
N ASP A 178 2.77 16.49 7.19
CA ASP A 178 3.75 16.71 6.12
C ASP A 178 3.84 15.48 5.20
#